data_a75902f4525cba06fca4d99e32a58484
#
_entry.id   a75902f4525cba06fca4d99e32a58484
#
_cell.length_a   1.000
_cell.length_b   1.000
_cell.length_c   1.000
_cell.angle_alpha   90.00
_cell.angle_beta   90.00
_cell.angle_gamma   90.00
#
_symmetry.space_group_name_H-M   'P 1'
#
loop_
_entity.id
_entity.type
_entity.pdbx_description
1 polymer ?
#
loop_
_entity_poly.entity_id
_entity_poly.type
_entity_poly.pdbx_seq_one_letter_code
_entity_poly.pdbx_strand_id
1 'polypeptide(L)'
;MKHLLIILSILLLSSPLQAQFQPSGVVKLVDGYGIIIRNGSEIKIQKKETIIKNGDLIRTNVSGKIILTLLGGDDVFIAPDTEIKFKENKKKKGLSNVINRNLTLKGRLLAKIRKNLARPIQIRTLNAIVAVKGTEFVTEFIQGITNVGTIKGLVSMTSIVNNKSVELKEGTMSSVNIEGTVMPPSEFSGKLMQDFEFAGEKMSEEDAAGKKIKL
;
A
#
# COMPACT_ATOMS: atom_id res chain seq x y z
N MET A 1 -56.77 -29.03 -0.82
CA MET A 1 -56.13 -28.04 -1.68
C MET A 1 -55.61 -26.79 -0.94
N LYS A 2 -55.66 -26.69 0.39
CA LYS A 2 -55.17 -25.52 1.15
C LYS A 2 -53.72 -25.66 1.69
N HIS A 3 -53.12 -26.85 1.64
CA HIS A 3 -51.77 -27.11 2.14
C HIS A 3 -50.65 -27.00 1.07
N LEU A 4 -51.01 -26.88 -0.21
CA LEU A 4 -50.02 -26.78 -1.30
C LEU A 4 -49.47 -25.34 -1.52
N LEU A 5 -50.18 -24.32 -1.02
CA LEU A 5 -49.83 -22.93 -1.19
C LEU A 5 -48.79 -22.41 -0.14
N ILE A 6 -48.62 -23.13 0.98
CA ILE A 6 -47.69 -22.71 2.06
C ILE A 6 -46.24 -23.14 1.77
N ILE A 7 -46.03 -24.21 0.99
CA ILE A 7 -44.69 -24.71 0.68
C ILE A 7 -44.01 -23.87 -0.41
N LEU A 8 -44.76 -23.18 -1.26
CA LEU A 8 -44.19 -22.35 -2.34
C LEU A 8 -43.70 -20.99 -1.87
N SER A 9 -44.10 -20.51 -0.68
CA SER A 9 -43.68 -19.21 -0.16
C SER A 9 -42.35 -19.24 0.59
N ILE A 10 -41.84 -20.41 1.00
CA ILE A 10 -40.59 -20.56 1.76
C ILE A 10 -39.35 -20.68 0.84
N LEU A 11 -39.57 -21.01 -0.44
CA LEU A 11 -38.46 -21.20 -1.40
C LEU A 11 -37.89 -19.89 -2.01
N LEU A 12 -38.50 -18.74 -1.73
CA LEU A 12 -38.10 -17.44 -2.32
C LEU A 12 -37.23 -16.58 -1.43
N LEU A 13 -36.82 -17.03 -0.23
CA LEU A 13 -36.04 -16.25 0.73
C LEU A 13 -34.59 -16.69 0.88
N SER A 14 -34.12 -17.65 0.10
CA SER A 14 -32.68 -17.98 0.05
C SER A 14 -31.97 -17.21 -1.07
N SER A 15 -32.00 -15.88 -1.02
CA SER A 15 -31.01 -15.10 -1.76
C SER A 15 -29.65 -15.45 -1.16
N PRO A 16 -28.71 -16.05 -1.91
CA PRO A 16 -27.36 -16.22 -1.40
C PRO A 16 -26.86 -14.83 -1.04
N LEU A 17 -26.48 -14.63 0.22
CA LEU A 17 -25.76 -13.44 0.68
C LEU A 17 -24.43 -13.45 -0.07
N GLN A 18 -24.44 -12.94 -1.30
CA GLN A 18 -23.23 -12.70 -2.06
C GLN A 18 -22.44 -11.68 -1.25
N ALA A 19 -21.47 -12.18 -0.49
CA ALA A 19 -20.47 -11.32 0.13
C ALA A 19 -19.92 -10.44 -0.99
N GLN A 20 -20.33 -9.16 -1.00
CA GLN A 20 -19.89 -8.18 -2.00
C GLN A 20 -18.39 -8.07 -1.86
N PHE A 21 -17.69 -8.79 -2.72
CA PHE A 21 -16.24 -8.72 -2.86
C PHE A 21 -15.90 -7.33 -3.37
N GLN A 22 -15.59 -6.43 -2.43
CA GLN A 22 -15.09 -5.11 -2.81
C GLN A 22 -13.60 -5.22 -3.11
N PRO A 23 -13.15 -4.77 -4.28
CA PRO A 23 -11.73 -4.71 -4.59
C PRO A 23 -11.02 -3.76 -3.63
N SER A 24 -9.78 -4.08 -3.24
CA SER A 24 -8.91 -3.16 -2.50
C SER A 24 -8.15 -2.23 -3.44
N GLY A 25 -7.99 -2.64 -4.70
CA GLY A 25 -7.31 -1.88 -5.75
C GLY A 25 -7.24 -2.66 -7.05
N VAL A 26 -6.63 -2.04 -8.04
CA VAL A 26 -6.39 -2.63 -9.37
C VAL A 26 -4.95 -2.40 -9.79
N VAL A 27 -4.40 -3.33 -10.58
CA VAL A 27 -3.09 -3.15 -11.23
C VAL A 27 -3.27 -2.20 -12.40
N LYS A 28 -2.57 -1.07 -12.37
CA LYS A 28 -2.53 -0.08 -13.44
C LYS A 28 -1.50 -0.46 -14.50
N LEU A 29 -0.32 -0.90 -14.04
CA LEU A 29 0.79 -1.26 -14.90
C LEU A 29 1.61 -2.37 -14.26
N VAL A 30 2.13 -3.27 -15.09
CA VAL A 30 3.16 -4.24 -14.72
C VAL A 30 4.25 -4.21 -15.78
N ASP A 31 5.50 -4.12 -15.33
CA ASP A 31 6.71 -4.30 -16.11
C ASP A 31 7.49 -5.45 -15.47
N GLY A 32 7.98 -6.40 -16.29
CA GLY A 32 8.59 -7.63 -15.80
C GLY A 32 7.59 -8.63 -15.22
N TYR A 33 7.92 -9.26 -14.08
CA TYR A 33 7.15 -10.36 -13.51
C TYR A 33 6.66 -10.08 -12.09
N GLY A 34 5.39 -10.34 -11.86
CA GLY A 34 4.78 -10.28 -10.54
C GLY A 34 3.65 -11.29 -10.37
N ILE A 35 3.42 -11.70 -9.14
CA ILE A 35 2.34 -12.62 -8.76
C ILE A 35 1.54 -12.07 -7.59
N ILE A 36 0.29 -12.50 -7.50
CA ILE A 36 -0.55 -12.40 -6.32
C ILE A 36 -0.66 -13.78 -5.70
N ILE A 37 -0.39 -13.88 -4.41
CA ILE A 37 -0.70 -15.07 -3.63
C ILE A 37 -2.01 -14.80 -2.89
N ARG A 38 -3.05 -15.55 -3.27
CA ARG A 38 -4.41 -15.44 -2.72
C ARG A 38 -4.90 -16.80 -2.25
N ASN A 39 -5.19 -16.94 -0.95
CA ASN A 39 -5.62 -18.20 -0.34
C ASN A 39 -4.68 -19.39 -0.68
N GLY A 40 -3.36 -19.13 -0.71
CA GLY A 40 -2.35 -20.15 -1.04
C GLY A 40 -2.13 -20.41 -2.53
N SER A 41 -2.96 -19.84 -3.42
CA SER A 41 -2.81 -19.99 -4.87
C SER A 41 -2.05 -18.82 -5.48
N GLU A 42 -1.17 -19.10 -6.42
CA GLU A 42 -0.43 -18.09 -7.19
C GLU A 42 -1.22 -17.68 -8.43
N ILE A 43 -1.37 -16.36 -8.60
CA ILE A 43 -2.03 -15.73 -9.73
C ILE A 43 -1.01 -14.81 -10.40
N LYS A 44 -0.63 -15.10 -11.64
CA LYS A 44 0.26 -14.23 -12.42
C LYS A 44 -0.44 -12.90 -12.68
N ILE A 45 0.24 -11.80 -12.38
CA ILE A 45 -0.26 -10.46 -12.70
C ILE A 45 -0.09 -10.24 -14.20
N GLN A 46 -1.22 -10.02 -14.86
CA GLN A 46 -1.26 -9.65 -16.28
C GLN A 46 -1.38 -8.14 -16.42
N LYS A 47 -0.97 -7.62 -17.58
CA LYS A 47 -1.08 -6.18 -17.90
C LYS A 47 -2.54 -5.73 -17.80
N LYS A 48 -2.80 -4.74 -16.94
CA LYS A 48 -4.10 -4.07 -16.69
C LYS A 48 -5.20 -4.99 -16.11
N GLU A 49 -5.98 -4.42 -15.20
CA GLU A 49 -7.24 -4.96 -14.64
C GLU A 49 -7.12 -6.14 -13.66
N THR A 50 -5.90 -6.57 -13.27
CA THR A 50 -5.80 -7.53 -12.17
C THR A 50 -6.28 -6.90 -10.87
N ILE A 51 -7.38 -7.43 -10.33
CA ILE A 51 -8.01 -6.92 -9.11
C ILE A 51 -7.25 -7.41 -7.88
N ILE A 52 -6.88 -6.47 -7.01
CA ILE A 52 -6.31 -6.75 -5.69
C ILE A 52 -7.42 -6.83 -4.66
N LYS A 53 -7.36 -7.83 -3.81
CA LYS A 53 -8.34 -8.09 -2.75
C LYS A 53 -7.70 -8.00 -1.37
N ASN A 54 -8.53 -7.80 -0.36
CA ASN A 54 -8.09 -7.87 1.03
C ASN A 54 -7.49 -9.25 1.35
N GLY A 55 -6.29 -9.26 1.92
CA GLY A 55 -5.54 -10.48 2.25
C GLY A 55 -4.52 -10.91 1.19
N ASP A 56 -4.53 -10.33 0.00
CA ASP A 56 -3.56 -10.64 -1.05
C ASP A 56 -2.13 -10.31 -0.61
N LEU A 57 -1.20 -11.19 -0.99
CA LEU A 57 0.23 -10.94 -0.98
C LEU A 57 0.71 -10.76 -2.41
N ILE A 58 1.23 -9.58 -2.74
CA ILE A 58 1.86 -9.29 -4.02
C ILE A 58 3.35 -9.50 -3.87
N ARG A 59 3.94 -10.19 -4.84
CA ARG A 59 5.39 -10.41 -4.93
C ARG A 59 5.88 -10.05 -6.32
N THR A 60 6.95 -9.26 -6.38
CA THR A 60 7.72 -8.98 -7.59
C THR A 60 9.04 -9.77 -7.55
N ASN A 61 9.56 -10.14 -8.74
CA ASN A 61 10.92 -10.68 -8.87
C ASN A 61 11.94 -9.55 -9.10
N VAL A 62 13.19 -9.93 -9.36
CA VAL A 62 14.34 -9.01 -9.61
C VAL A 62 14.13 -8.01 -10.75
N SER A 63 13.20 -8.25 -11.67
CA SER A 63 12.86 -7.34 -12.77
C SER A 63 11.43 -6.80 -12.69
N GLY A 64 10.65 -7.27 -11.72
CA GLY A 64 9.21 -6.95 -11.62
C GLY A 64 8.96 -5.58 -11.01
N LYS A 65 8.21 -4.74 -11.73
CA LYS A 65 7.73 -3.44 -11.25
C LYS A 65 6.23 -3.37 -11.46
N ILE A 66 5.50 -2.88 -10.46
CA ILE A 66 4.03 -2.83 -10.50
C ILE A 66 3.56 -1.47 -10.04
N ILE A 67 2.58 -0.91 -10.73
CA ILE A 67 1.80 0.23 -10.26
C ILE A 67 0.41 -0.27 -9.89
N LEU A 68 -0.01 0.00 -8.66
CA LEU A 68 -1.35 -0.25 -8.17
C LEU A 68 -2.08 1.06 -7.93
N THR A 69 -3.34 1.12 -8.32
CA THR A 69 -4.26 2.15 -7.83
C THR A 69 -5.18 1.51 -6.79
N LEU A 70 -5.06 1.94 -5.54
CA LEU A 70 -5.91 1.48 -4.45
C LEU A 70 -7.30 2.13 -4.53
N LEU A 71 -8.29 1.48 -3.96
CA LEU A 71 -9.63 2.05 -3.86
C LEU A 71 -9.58 3.37 -3.06
N GLY A 72 -9.94 4.47 -3.71
CA GLY A 72 -9.77 5.85 -3.21
C GLY A 72 -8.78 6.67 -4.03
N GLY A 73 -8.13 6.05 -5.03
CA GLY A 73 -7.28 6.73 -6.01
C GLY A 73 -5.84 6.97 -5.53
N ASP A 74 -5.39 6.24 -4.52
CA ASP A 74 -3.99 6.27 -4.09
C ASP A 74 -3.15 5.37 -4.99
N ASP A 75 -2.00 5.85 -5.45
CA ASP A 75 -1.09 5.06 -6.27
C ASP A 75 0.07 4.52 -5.42
N VAL A 76 0.37 3.24 -5.62
CA VAL A 76 1.48 2.52 -4.98
C VAL A 76 2.34 1.90 -6.05
N PHE A 77 3.58 2.30 -6.10
CA PHE A 77 4.62 1.80 -7.00
C PHE A 77 5.44 0.77 -6.23
N ILE A 78 5.49 -0.45 -6.73
CA ILE A 78 6.19 -1.58 -6.11
C ILE A 78 7.45 -1.84 -6.93
N ALA A 79 8.61 -1.75 -6.28
CA ALA A 79 9.91 -2.00 -6.87
C ALA A 79 10.18 -3.51 -7.05
N PRO A 80 11.28 -3.89 -7.75
CA PRO A 80 11.75 -5.27 -7.79
C PRO A 80 11.99 -5.88 -6.41
N ASP A 81 12.01 -7.22 -6.33
CA ASP A 81 12.27 -8.00 -5.11
C ASP A 81 11.45 -7.55 -3.88
N THR A 82 10.17 -7.25 -4.11
CA THR A 82 9.31 -6.68 -3.09
C THR A 82 8.10 -7.58 -2.82
N GLU A 83 7.79 -7.75 -1.54
CA GLU A 83 6.57 -8.38 -1.06
C GLU A 83 5.71 -7.36 -0.31
N ILE A 84 4.41 -7.28 -0.69
CA ILE A 84 3.43 -6.44 -0.02
C ILE A 84 2.17 -7.24 0.28
N LYS A 85 1.82 -7.34 1.56
CA LYS A 85 0.56 -7.93 1.99
C LYS A 85 -0.45 -6.83 2.31
N PHE A 86 -1.61 -6.91 1.66
CA PHE A 86 -2.72 -5.99 1.87
C PHE A 86 -3.64 -6.47 2.98
N LYS A 87 -3.99 -5.59 3.91
CA LYS A 87 -5.00 -5.85 4.94
C LYS A 87 -5.85 -4.61 5.18
N GLU A 88 -7.14 -4.73 4.93
CA GLU A 88 -8.13 -3.69 5.19
C GLU A 88 -9.02 -4.09 6.36
N ASN A 89 -9.24 -3.17 7.28
CA ASN A 89 -10.15 -3.33 8.40
C ASN A 89 -11.17 -2.19 8.38
N LYS A 90 -12.46 -2.53 8.26
CA LYS A 90 -13.55 -1.57 8.39
C LYS A 90 -13.89 -1.37 9.87
N LYS A 91 -13.92 -0.11 10.30
CA LYS A 91 -14.39 0.27 11.66
C LYS A 91 -15.51 1.31 11.52
N LYS A 92 -16.58 1.14 12.27
CA LYS A 92 -17.58 2.22 12.47
C LYS A 92 -16.98 3.28 13.38
N LYS A 93 -17.08 4.54 12.98
CA LYS A 93 -16.72 5.70 13.79
C LYS A 93 -17.90 6.69 13.74
N GLY A 94 -18.79 6.60 14.74
CA GLY A 94 -20.07 7.31 14.70
C GLY A 94 -20.93 6.85 13.52
N LEU A 95 -21.42 7.78 12.71
CA LEU A 95 -22.23 7.51 11.50
C LEU A 95 -21.38 7.16 10.27
N SER A 96 -20.06 7.26 10.35
CA SER A 96 -19.15 7.04 9.22
C SER A 96 -18.40 5.72 9.33
N ASN A 97 -18.09 5.13 8.19
CA ASN A 97 -17.20 3.97 8.10
C ASN A 97 -15.77 4.44 7.81
N VAL A 98 -14.82 3.98 8.62
CA VAL A 98 -13.38 4.18 8.38
C VAL A 98 -12.79 2.86 7.91
N ILE A 99 -12.07 2.89 6.79
CA ILE A 99 -11.34 1.73 6.24
C ILE A 99 -9.86 1.94 6.54
N ASN A 100 -9.34 1.26 7.58
CA ASN A 100 -7.91 1.27 7.87
C ASN A 100 -7.20 0.30 6.90
N ARG A 101 -6.26 0.82 6.13
CA ARG A 101 -5.44 0.06 5.18
C ARG A 101 -4.05 -0.16 5.77
N ASN A 102 -3.67 -1.42 5.90
CA ASN A 102 -2.36 -1.82 6.42
C ASN A 102 -1.61 -2.59 5.33
N LEU A 103 -0.45 -2.12 4.97
CA LEU A 103 0.45 -2.76 4.02
C LEU A 103 1.66 -3.28 4.79
N THR A 104 1.86 -4.61 4.83
CA THR A 104 3.10 -5.18 5.35
C THR A 104 4.09 -5.27 4.23
N LEU A 105 5.26 -4.64 4.40
CA LEU A 105 6.29 -4.47 3.38
C LEU A 105 7.56 -5.22 3.73
N LYS A 106 8.09 -5.95 2.73
CA LYS A 106 9.47 -6.40 2.64
C LYS A 106 9.97 -6.00 1.24
N GLY A 107 11.03 -5.22 1.13
CA GLY A 107 11.49 -4.60 -0.11
C GLY A 107 11.20 -3.11 -0.13
N ARG A 108 10.77 -2.58 -1.28
CA ARG A 108 10.67 -1.14 -1.51
C ARG A 108 9.37 -0.72 -2.19
N LEU A 109 8.75 0.35 -1.72
CA LEU A 109 7.62 0.99 -2.37
C LEU A 109 7.74 2.51 -2.38
N LEU A 110 7.12 3.13 -3.38
CA LEU A 110 6.81 4.55 -3.41
C LEU A 110 5.29 4.69 -3.44
N ALA A 111 4.74 5.60 -2.65
CA ALA A 111 3.30 5.80 -2.62
C ALA A 111 2.92 7.28 -2.71
N LYS A 112 1.89 7.55 -3.51
CA LYS A 112 1.18 8.83 -3.60
C LYS A 112 -0.18 8.67 -2.96
N ILE A 113 -0.31 9.11 -1.71
CA ILE A 113 -1.52 8.97 -0.91
C ILE A 113 -2.32 10.26 -0.90
N ARG A 114 -3.57 10.19 -1.33
CA ARG A 114 -4.50 11.32 -1.27
C ARG A 114 -4.96 11.55 0.17
N LYS A 115 -5.16 12.80 0.55
CA LYS A 115 -5.69 13.15 1.87
C LYS A 115 -7.13 12.64 2.01
N ASN A 116 -7.31 11.53 2.70
CA ASN A 116 -8.62 10.95 2.97
C ASN A 116 -8.68 10.37 4.39
N LEU A 117 -9.40 11.05 5.28
CA LEU A 117 -9.54 10.66 6.69
C LEU A 117 -10.34 9.37 6.89
N ALA A 118 -11.21 9.03 5.94
CA ALA A 118 -12.00 7.80 5.98
C ALA A 118 -11.20 6.56 5.53
N ARG A 119 -10.01 6.75 4.95
CA ARG A 119 -9.15 5.69 4.43
C ARG A 119 -7.68 5.88 4.80
N PRO A 120 -7.32 5.96 6.09
CA PRO A 120 -5.93 6.06 6.50
C PRO A 120 -5.14 4.84 6.02
N ILE A 121 -3.86 5.05 5.72
CA ILE A 121 -2.94 4.00 5.32
C ILE A 121 -1.75 3.96 6.27
N GLN A 122 -1.30 2.76 6.59
CA GLN A 122 -0.07 2.49 7.33
C GLN A 122 0.76 1.47 6.57
N ILE A 123 2.05 1.72 6.46
CA ILE A 123 3.02 0.74 5.99
C ILE A 123 3.71 0.15 7.21
N ARG A 124 3.73 -1.17 7.31
CA ARG A 124 4.40 -1.89 8.38
C ARG A 124 5.56 -2.69 7.81
N THR A 125 6.73 -2.48 8.35
CA THR A 125 7.91 -3.34 8.12
C THR A 125 8.14 -4.24 9.33
N LEU A 126 9.25 -4.95 9.37
CA LEU A 126 9.60 -5.78 10.52
C LEU A 126 9.86 -4.94 11.79
N ASN A 127 10.41 -3.74 11.67
CA ASN A 127 10.89 -2.90 12.77
C ASN A 127 10.24 -1.52 12.88
N ALA A 128 9.40 -1.11 11.91
CA ALA A 128 8.76 0.19 11.91
C ALA A 128 7.31 0.19 11.44
N ILE A 129 6.55 1.20 11.89
CA ILE A 129 5.25 1.58 11.35
C ILE A 129 5.40 2.98 10.75
N VAL A 130 5.01 3.11 9.49
CA VAL A 130 4.98 4.37 8.74
C VAL A 130 3.54 4.77 8.54
N ALA A 131 3.12 5.85 9.18
CA ALA A 131 1.77 6.39 9.11
C ALA A 131 1.75 7.68 8.29
N VAL A 132 0.81 7.79 7.35
CA VAL A 132 0.75 8.90 6.40
C VAL A 132 -0.66 9.45 6.25
N LYS A 133 -0.74 10.72 5.88
CA LYS A 133 -2.00 11.42 5.66
C LYS A 133 -1.87 12.43 4.53
N GLY A 134 -2.09 11.96 3.31
CA GLY A 134 -2.00 12.82 2.14
C GLY A 134 -0.56 13.19 1.82
N THR A 135 0.27 12.19 1.55
CA THR A 135 1.72 12.30 1.39
C THR A 135 2.21 11.53 0.17
N GLU A 136 3.32 11.99 -0.37
CA GLU A 136 4.13 11.25 -1.32
C GLU A 136 5.46 10.88 -0.63
N PHE A 137 5.77 9.58 -0.62
CA PHE A 137 6.89 9.08 0.17
C PHE A 137 7.41 7.74 -0.37
N VAL A 138 8.65 7.45 -0.03
CA VAL A 138 9.29 6.15 -0.27
C VAL A 138 9.47 5.44 1.06
N THR A 139 9.23 4.15 1.07
CA THR A 139 9.60 3.26 2.18
C THR A 139 10.35 2.06 1.65
N GLU A 140 11.46 1.75 2.30
CA GLU A 140 12.30 0.60 2.00
C GLU A 140 12.53 -0.21 3.27
N PHE A 141 12.47 -1.55 3.16
CA PHE A 141 12.94 -2.46 4.20
C PHE A 141 13.89 -3.48 3.59
N ILE A 142 15.17 -3.27 3.81
CA ILE A 142 16.26 -4.11 3.29
C ILE A 142 17.29 -4.33 4.40
N GLN A 143 17.80 -5.55 4.54
CA GLN A 143 18.84 -5.94 5.49
C GLN A 143 18.55 -5.51 6.95
N GLY A 144 17.29 -5.58 7.37
CA GLY A 144 16.88 -5.24 8.74
C GLY A 144 16.76 -3.74 9.03
N ILE A 145 16.90 -2.89 8.02
CA ILE A 145 16.76 -1.43 8.14
C ILE A 145 15.52 -0.97 7.39
N THR A 146 14.67 -0.19 8.06
CA THR A 146 13.60 0.56 7.40
C THR A 146 14.08 1.96 7.13
N ASN A 147 14.11 2.35 5.87
CA ASN A 147 14.35 3.72 5.42
C ASN A 147 13.05 4.34 4.96
N VAL A 148 12.80 5.59 5.31
CA VAL A 148 11.62 6.36 4.88
C VAL A 148 12.06 7.73 4.44
N GLY A 149 11.66 8.13 3.23
CA GLY A 149 11.89 9.47 2.69
C GLY A 149 10.56 10.13 2.32
N THR A 150 10.38 11.38 2.71
CA THR A 150 9.18 12.17 2.43
C THR A 150 9.44 13.09 1.25
N ILE A 151 8.72 12.86 0.15
CA ILE A 151 8.80 13.68 -1.07
C ILE A 151 7.87 14.88 -0.92
N LYS A 152 6.64 14.66 -0.43
CA LYS A 152 5.64 15.71 -0.20
C LYS A 152 4.79 15.42 1.02
N GLY A 153 4.56 16.45 1.85
CA GLY A 153 3.71 16.37 3.03
C GLY A 153 4.43 15.96 4.31
N LEU A 154 3.83 15.13 5.14
CA LEU A 154 4.33 14.73 6.46
C LEU A 154 4.15 13.24 6.67
N VAL A 155 5.21 12.56 7.09
CA VAL A 155 5.22 11.14 7.44
C VAL A 155 5.58 10.99 8.91
N SER A 156 4.88 10.12 9.64
CA SER A 156 5.28 9.69 10.98
C SER A 156 5.82 8.27 10.91
N MET A 157 7.06 8.07 11.36
CA MET A 157 7.71 6.76 11.47
C MET A 157 7.92 6.41 12.93
N THR A 158 7.44 5.24 13.34
CA THR A 158 7.51 4.74 14.72
C THR A 158 8.24 3.41 14.75
N SER A 159 9.25 3.27 15.59
CA SER A 159 9.89 1.99 15.88
C SER A 159 8.92 1.05 16.60
N ILE A 160 8.80 -0.19 16.15
CA ILE A 160 7.97 -1.22 16.80
C ILE A 160 8.65 -1.72 18.08
N VAL A 161 9.98 -1.65 18.14
CA VAL A 161 10.78 -2.23 19.24
C VAL A 161 10.66 -1.39 20.52
N ASN A 162 10.73 -0.07 20.41
CA ASN A 162 10.79 0.82 21.57
C ASN A 162 9.76 1.97 21.56
N ASN A 163 8.86 1.99 20.57
CA ASN A 163 7.80 2.99 20.37
C ASN A 163 8.32 4.43 20.18
N LYS A 164 9.61 4.63 19.92
CA LYS A 164 10.14 5.96 19.55
C LYS A 164 9.64 6.34 18.17
N SER A 165 9.24 7.59 18.02
CA SER A 165 8.70 8.14 16.76
C SER A 165 9.50 9.33 16.29
N VAL A 166 9.49 9.52 14.98
CA VAL A 166 10.03 10.71 14.30
C VAL A 166 9.03 11.19 13.26
N GLU A 167 8.91 12.50 13.12
CA GLU A 167 8.16 13.12 12.03
C GLU A 167 9.12 13.58 10.94
N LEU A 168 8.80 13.17 9.70
CA LEU A 168 9.57 13.50 8.51
C LEU A 168 8.77 14.48 7.67
N LYS A 169 9.32 15.69 7.59
CA LYS A 169 8.79 16.76 6.72
C LYS A 169 9.22 16.53 5.29
N GLU A 170 8.61 17.24 4.38
CA GLU A 170 8.98 17.26 2.96
C GLU A 170 10.50 17.48 2.80
N GLY A 171 11.12 16.70 1.92
CA GLY A 171 12.56 16.73 1.66
C GLY A 171 13.42 16.09 2.74
N THR A 172 12.84 15.37 3.72
CA THR A 172 13.62 14.71 4.76
C THR A 172 13.45 13.20 4.75
N MET A 173 14.44 12.49 5.28
CA MET A 173 14.43 11.04 5.46
C MET A 173 14.96 10.66 6.84
N SER A 174 14.61 9.44 7.27
CA SER A 174 15.18 8.81 8.46
C SER A 174 15.15 7.29 8.32
N SER A 175 15.76 6.59 9.27
CA SER A 175 15.79 5.13 9.32
C SER A 175 15.56 4.58 10.71
N VAL A 176 15.10 3.32 10.75
CA VAL A 176 15.01 2.48 11.96
C VAL A 176 15.78 1.20 11.69
N ASN A 177 16.73 0.86 12.57
CA ASN A 177 17.46 -0.39 12.48
C ASN A 177 16.74 -1.53 13.22
N ILE A 178 17.31 -2.74 13.18
CA ILE A 178 16.70 -3.94 13.78
C ILE A 178 16.59 -3.84 15.31
N GLU A 179 17.46 -3.11 15.98
CA GLU A 179 17.44 -2.85 17.41
C GLU A 179 16.41 -1.78 17.79
N GLY A 180 15.74 -1.18 16.81
CA GLY A 180 14.74 -0.14 17.02
C GLY A 180 15.28 1.27 17.17
N THR A 181 16.58 1.47 16.91
CA THR A 181 17.16 2.83 16.93
C THR A 181 16.60 3.66 15.80
N VAL A 182 15.95 4.76 16.14
CA VAL A 182 15.41 5.73 15.19
C VAL A 182 16.47 6.80 14.97
N MET A 183 16.91 6.97 13.73
CA MET A 183 17.88 8.03 13.36
C MET A 183 17.20 9.39 13.31
N PRO A 184 17.88 10.48 13.63
CA PRO A 184 17.34 11.82 13.43
C PRO A 184 17.08 12.08 11.94
N PRO A 185 16.12 12.96 11.61
CA PRO A 185 15.87 13.35 10.22
C PRO A 185 17.11 13.96 9.57
N SER A 186 17.34 13.58 8.32
CA SER A 186 18.38 14.13 7.46
C SER A 186 17.78 14.52 6.10
N GLU A 187 18.54 15.17 5.25
CA GLU A 187 18.12 15.53 3.90
C GLU A 187 17.81 14.26 3.08
N PHE A 188 16.74 14.30 2.28
CA PHE A 188 16.30 13.19 1.46
C PHE A 188 17.31 12.90 0.34
N SER A 189 17.83 11.67 0.34
CA SER A 189 18.73 11.19 -0.72
C SER A 189 17.96 10.58 -1.86
N GLY A 190 18.22 11.00 -3.09
CA GLY A 190 17.65 10.45 -4.32
C GLY A 190 17.92 8.95 -4.54
N LYS A 191 18.86 8.33 -3.80
CA LYS A 191 19.12 6.89 -3.87
C LYS A 191 17.90 6.03 -3.61
N LEU A 192 16.97 6.47 -2.76
CA LEU A 192 15.72 5.76 -2.49
C LEU A 192 14.77 5.74 -3.70
N MET A 193 15.02 6.57 -4.72
CA MET A 193 14.18 6.70 -5.91
C MET A 193 14.63 5.83 -7.09
N GLN A 194 15.82 5.20 -7.04
CA GLN A 194 16.48 4.58 -8.18
C GLN A 194 15.66 3.53 -8.94
N ASP A 195 14.77 2.80 -8.26
CA ASP A 195 14.02 1.69 -8.90
C ASP A 195 12.59 2.07 -9.31
N PHE A 196 12.22 3.36 -9.23
CA PHE A 196 10.86 3.81 -9.53
C PHE A 196 10.68 4.43 -10.90
N GLU A 197 11.63 4.22 -11.83
CA GLU A 197 11.43 4.48 -13.25
C GLU A 197 10.62 3.35 -13.88
N PHE A 198 9.46 3.68 -14.44
CA PHE A 198 8.60 2.76 -15.16
C PHE A 198 8.54 3.16 -16.63
N ALA A 199 8.58 2.18 -17.54
CA ALA A 199 8.53 2.42 -18.97
C ALA A 199 7.27 3.24 -19.34
N GLY A 200 7.48 4.50 -19.71
CA GLY A 200 6.44 5.44 -20.17
C GLY A 200 5.73 6.26 -19.09
N GLU A 201 5.87 5.96 -17.81
CA GLU A 201 5.39 6.80 -16.71
C GLU A 201 6.58 7.18 -15.82
N LYS A 202 7.39 8.12 -16.26
CA LYS A 202 8.25 8.85 -15.34
C LYS A 202 7.33 9.57 -14.37
N MET A 203 7.56 9.42 -13.06
CA MET A 203 7.10 10.44 -12.14
C MET A 203 7.73 11.74 -12.64
N SER A 204 6.93 12.65 -13.18
CA SER A 204 7.46 13.92 -13.59
C SER A 204 8.00 14.60 -12.33
N GLU A 205 9.23 15.10 -12.40
CA GLU A 205 9.86 15.90 -11.34
C GLU A 205 8.98 17.12 -10.95
N GLU A 206 8.03 17.51 -11.81
CA GLU A 206 7.05 18.59 -11.57
C GLU A 206 5.99 18.20 -10.54
N ASP A 207 5.60 16.91 -10.44
CA ASP A 207 4.60 16.44 -9.46
C ASP A 207 5.17 16.28 -8.06
N ALA A 208 6.48 16.13 -7.90
CA ALA A 208 7.10 15.73 -6.63
C ALA A 208 7.43 16.91 -5.70
N ALA A 209 7.66 18.12 -6.17
CA ALA A 209 8.03 19.22 -5.27
C ALA A 209 7.82 20.64 -5.84
N GLY A 210 7.33 20.83 -7.07
CA GLY A 210 7.43 22.13 -7.72
C GLY A 210 8.89 22.64 -7.85
N LYS A 211 9.87 21.79 -7.60
CA LYS A 211 11.30 22.01 -7.77
C LYS A 211 11.93 20.82 -8.46
N LYS A 212 12.58 21.07 -9.60
CA LYS A 212 13.39 20.07 -10.32
C LYS A 212 14.47 19.52 -9.38
N ILE A 213 14.36 18.26 -8.95
CA ILE A 213 15.47 17.51 -8.40
C ILE A 213 16.26 17.02 -9.61
N LYS A 214 17.41 17.66 -9.90
CA LYS A 214 18.36 17.11 -10.88
C LYS A 214 18.94 15.82 -10.27
N LEU A 215 18.67 14.70 -10.91
CA LEU A 215 19.38 13.44 -10.70
C LEU A 215 20.80 13.53 -11.22
#